data_3663dae6fcfed706eb85e42f108aec9e
#
_entry.id   3663dae6fcfed706eb85e42f108aec9e
#
_cell.length_a   1.000
_cell.length_b   1.000
_cell.length_c   1.000
_cell.angle_alpha   90.00
_cell.angle_beta   90.00
_cell.angle_gamma   90.00
#
_symmetry.space_group_name_H-M   'P 1'
#
loop_
_entity.id
_entity.type
_entity.pdbx_description
1 polymer ?
#
loop_
_entity_poly.entity_id
_entity_poly.type
_entity_poly.pdbx_seq_one_letter_code
_entity_poly.pdbx_strand_id
1 'polypeptide(L)'
;MPETFSVAGSEEALNSLKLQGNTIYLDNENVDISGKSNDVEKKVNLAELLPDGLKLTTGSSTDLWITVNILPEGSKIYNFPTEDIKVKGLPDNLQLAFEVADVELKVQAEDGDLSGFNLKSISATLSMDDWEEGSYEVPIKISLPDGYKLLEDVTAEIKISKVSNVDSGNSQ
;
A
#
# COMPACT_ATOMS: atom_id res chain seq x y z
N MET A 1 -1.31 4.04 -7.32
CA MET A 1 -1.71 5.30 -8.03
C MET A 1 -2.86 4.95 -8.95
N PRO A 2 -3.89 5.78 -9.10
CA PRO A 2 -4.91 5.53 -10.09
C PRO A 2 -4.28 5.51 -11.49
N GLU A 3 -4.47 4.42 -12.22
CA GLU A 3 -4.04 4.35 -13.60
C GLU A 3 -4.94 5.24 -14.45
N THR A 4 -4.34 6.07 -15.29
CA THR A 4 -5.06 6.90 -16.25
C THR A 4 -4.97 6.27 -17.63
N PHE A 5 -6.08 6.28 -18.36
CA PHE A 5 -6.14 5.82 -19.73
C PHE A 5 -6.89 6.82 -20.61
N SER A 6 -6.63 6.77 -21.89
CA SER A 6 -7.22 7.70 -22.85
C SER A 6 -8.35 7.04 -23.61
N VAL A 7 -9.45 7.75 -23.75
CA VAL A 7 -10.63 7.31 -24.48
C VAL A 7 -10.94 8.23 -25.66
N ALA A 8 -11.55 7.67 -26.69
CA ALA A 8 -12.09 8.41 -27.83
C ALA A 8 -13.54 7.98 -28.05
N GLY A 9 -14.36 8.87 -28.59
CA GLY A 9 -15.76 8.58 -28.88
C GLY A 9 -16.46 9.76 -29.51
N SER A 10 -17.80 9.68 -29.60
CA SER A 10 -18.62 10.81 -30.05
C SER A 10 -18.54 11.95 -29.03
N GLU A 11 -18.78 13.17 -29.50
CA GLU A 11 -18.80 14.35 -28.64
C GLU A 11 -19.83 14.22 -27.51
N GLU A 12 -20.97 13.63 -27.80
CA GLU A 12 -22.03 13.38 -26.83
C GLU A 12 -21.58 12.39 -25.74
N ALA A 13 -20.94 11.26 -26.09
CA ALA A 13 -20.43 10.27 -25.16
C ALA A 13 -19.30 10.84 -24.28
N LEU A 14 -18.38 11.62 -24.87
CA LEU A 14 -17.32 12.29 -24.13
C LEU A 14 -17.84 13.35 -23.16
N ASN A 15 -18.87 14.11 -23.55
CA ASN A 15 -19.51 15.08 -22.67
C ASN A 15 -20.24 14.38 -21.51
N SER A 16 -20.89 13.25 -21.75
CA SER A 16 -21.54 12.44 -20.70
C SER A 16 -20.52 11.94 -19.68
N LEU A 17 -19.38 11.40 -20.12
CA LEU A 17 -18.30 10.97 -19.24
C LEU A 17 -17.74 12.15 -18.43
N LYS A 18 -17.59 13.32 -19.06
CA LYS A 18 -17.11 14.53 -18.39
C LYS A 18 -18.06 14.99 -17.29
N LEU A 19 -19.37 14.91 -17.52
CA LEU A 19 -20.38 15.22 -16.49
C LEU A 19 -20.32 14.26 -15.29
N GLN A 20 -19.87 13.03 -15.50
CA GLN A 20 -19.63 12.05 -14.45
C GLN A 20 -18.24 12.18 -13.79
N GLY A 21 -17.54 13.30 -14.03
CA GLY A 21 -16.23 13.57 -13.46
C GLY A 21 -15.09 12.76 -14.08
N ASN A 22 -15.26 12.27 -15.32
CA ASN A 22 -14.31 11.38 -16.02
C ASN A 22 -14.04 10.08 -15.23
N THR A 23 -15.06 9.56 -14.56
CA THR A 23 -14.96 8.37 -13.70
C THR A 23 -15.81 7.25 -14.26
N ILE A 24 -15.27 6.04 -14.25
CA ILE A 24 -15.98 4.80 -14.56
C ILE A 24 -16.07 4.00 -13.26
N TYR A 25 -17.29 3.62 -12.91
CA TYR A 25 -17.56 2.85 -11.70
C TYR A 25 -17.56 1.37 -12.00
N LEU A 26 -16.94 0.60 -11.12
CA LEU A 26 -17.05 -0.86 -11.09
C LEU A 26 -18.19 -1.23 -10.17
N ASP A 27 -18.94 -2.23 -10.55
CA ASP A 27 -20.04 -2.80 -9.77
C ASP A 27 -19.77 -4.25 -9.35
N ASN A 28 -20.74 -4.86 -8.67
CA ASN A 28 -20.61 -6.23 -8.19
C ASN A 28 -20.57 -7.27 -9.33
N GLU A 29 -21.03 -6.94 -10.54
CA GLU A 29 -20.94 -7.84 -11.69
C GLU A 29 -19.48 -7.91 -12.18
N ASN A 30 -18.76 -6.82 -12.03
CA ASN A 30 -17.34 -6.75 -12.40
C ASN A 30 -16.46 -7.50 -11.40
N VAL A 31 -16.72 -7.39 -10.10
CA VAL A 31 -15.94 -8.05 -9.04
C VAL A 31 -16.87 -8.64 -7.98
N ASP A 32 -17.20 -9.92 -8.11
CA ASP A 32 -17.99 -10.65 -7.12
C ASP A 32 -17.09 -11.14 -5.97
N ILE A 33 -17.32 -10.59 -4.79
CA ILE A 33 -16.63 -10.94 -3.54
C ILE A 33 -17.54 -11.76 -2.59
N SER A 34 -18.72 -12.15 -3.04
CA SER A 34 -19.70 -12.90 -2.21
C SER A 34 -19.10 -14.22 -1.72
N GLY A 35 -19.10 -14.42 -0.40
CA GLY A 35 -18.60 -15.64 0.23
C GLY A 35 -17.08 -15.84 0.14
N LYS A 36 -16.33 -14.82 -0.24
CA LYS A 36 -14.86 -14.85 -0.22
C LYS A 36 -14.34 -14.49 1.18
N SER A 37 -13.31 -15.19 1.60
CA SER A 37 -12.63 -14.98 2.89
C SER A 37 -11.15 -14.60 2.72
N ASN A 38 -10.65 -14.62 1.48
CA ASN A 38 -9.30 -14.21 1.12
C ASN A 38 -9.38 -13.12 0.07
N ASP A 39 -8.31 -12.35 -0.06
CA ASP A 39 -8.16 -11.31 -1.06
C ASP A 39 -8.48 -11.84 -2.45
N VAL A 40 -9.16 -11.02 -3.24
CA VAL A 40 -9.58 -11.35 -4.60
C VAL A 40 -8.81 -10.49 -5.58
N GLU A 41 -8.07 -11.14 -6.46
CA GLU A 41 -7.47 -10.50 -7.63
C GLU A 41 -8.29 -10.84 -8.86
N LYS A 42 -8.66 -9.84 -9.62
CA LYS A 42 -9.40 -10.01 -10.87
C LYS A 42 -8.85 -9.11 -11.96
N LYS A 43 -8.66 -9.72 -13.13
CA LYS A 43 -8.35 -9.01 -14.35
C LYS A 43 -9.64 -8.64 -15.04
N VAL A 44 -9.84 -7.37 -15.35
CA VAL A 44 -11.04 -6.84 -16.00
C VAL A 44 -10.62 -6.15 -17.30
N ASN A 45 -11.37 -6.39 -18.37
CA ASN A 45 -11.13 -5.73 -19.64
C ASN A 45 -11.74 -4.32 -19.62
N LEU A 46 -10.90 -3.29 -19.69
CA LEU A 46 -11.33 -1.90 -19.68
C LEU A 46 -12.32 -1.55 -20.82
N ALA A 47 -12.19 -2.20 -21.98
CA ALA A 47 -13.09 -1.92 -23.10
C ALA A 47 -14.56 -2.33 -22.81
N GLU A 48 -14.76 -3.33 -21.95
CA GLU A 48 -16.08 -3.81 -21.52
C GLU A 48 -16.74 -2.91 -20.46
N LEU A 49 -15.91 -2.09 -19.79
CA LEU A 49 -16.36 -1.14 -18.77
C LEU A 49 -16.73 0.22 -19.34
N LEU A 50 -16.34 0.50 -20.58
CA LEU A 50 -16.60 1.80 -21.18
C LEU A 50 -18.08 1.96 -21.50
N PRO A 51 -18.67 3.14 -21.20
CA PRO A 51 -20.00 3.50 -21.69
C PRO A 51 -20.11 3.42 -23.21
N ASP A 52 -21.31 3.18 -23.68
CA ASP A 52 -21.61 3.12 -25.12
C ASP A 52 -21.10 4.36 -25.85
N GLY A 53 -20.51 4.14 -27.02
CA GLY A 53 -19.96 5.21 -27.85
C GLY A 53 -18.53 5.65 -27.47
N LEU A 54 -17.93 5.06 -26.45
CA LEU A 54 -16.52 5.27 -26.07
C LEU A 54 -15.69 4.04 -26.43
N LYS A 55 -14.40 4.26 -26.70
CA LYS A 55 -13.40 3.22 -26.91
C LYS A 55 -12.03 3.68 -26.43
N LEU A 56 -11.18 2.73 -26.03
CA LEU A 56 -9.79 3.02 -25.69
C LEU A 56 -9.03 3.51 -26.92
N THR A 57 -8.13 4.46 -26.71
CA THR A 57 -7.22 4.90 -27.77
C THR A 57 -6.08 3.90 -27.95
N THR A 58 -5.46 3.91 -29.12
CA THR A 58 -4.29 3.06 -29.41
C THR A 58 -3.17 3.34 -28.41
N GLY A 59 -2.59 2.27 -27.86
CA GLY A 59 -1.50 2.36 -26.87
C GLY A 59 -1.95 2.38 -25.41
N SER A 60 -3.26 2.41 -25.13
CA SER A 60 -3.78 2.20 -23.76
C SER A 60 -3.81 0.71 -23.43
N SER A 61 -3.52 0.37 -22.18
CA SER A 61 -3.75 -0.99 -21.67
C SER A 61 -5.23 -1.33 -21.79
N THR A 62 -5.53 -2.54 -22.24
CA THR A 62 -6.91 -3.04 -22.31
C THR A 62 -7.32 -3.76 -21.03
N ASP A 63 -6.37 -4.06 -20.17
CA ASP A 63 -6.57 -4.86 -18.98
C ASP A 63 -6.27 -4.06 -17.72
N LEU A 64 -7.17 -4.17 -16.74
CA LEU A 64 -7.04 -3.62 -15.40
C LEU A 64 -6.98 -4.77 -14.39
N TRP A 65 -5.97 -4.76 -13.53
CA TRP A 65 -5.92 -5.64 -12.37
C TRP A 65 -6.58 -4.96 -11.18
N ILE A 66 -7.55 -5.63 -10.60
CA ILE A 66 -8.28 -5.17 -9.42
C ILE A 66 -7.95 -6.12 -8.29
N THR A 67 -7.41 -5.57 -7.19
CA THR A 67 -7.19 -6.29 -5.93
C THR A 67 -8.21 -5.79 -4.91
N VAL A 68 -9.01 -6.70 -4.38
CA VAL A 68 -9.94 -6.42 -3.29
C VAL A 68 -9.43 -7.15 -2.05
N ASN A 69 -8.96 -6.37 -1.08
CA ASN A 69 -8.52 -6.90 0.20
C ASN A 69 -9.74 -7.26 1.05
N ILE A 70 -9.86 -8.54 1.41
CA ILE A 70 -10.96 -9.04 2.24
C ILE A 70 -10.46 -9.23 3.66
N LEU A 71 -11.00 -8.42 4.56
CA LEU A 71 -10.67 -8.50 5.97
C LEU A 71 -11.70 -9.37 6.71
N PRO A 72 -11.26 -10.25 7.63
CA PRO A 72 -12.14 -10.95 8.55
C PRO A 72 -12.94 -9.97 9.42
N GLU A 73 -14.11 -10.40 9.90
CA GLU A 73 -14.89 -9.62 10.86
C GLU A 73 -14.06 -9.26 12.10
N GLY A 74 -14.23 -8.06 12.62
CA GLY A 74 -13.44 -7.53 13.74
C GLY A 74 -12.01 -7.15 13.36
N SER A 75 -11.72 -6.96 12.07
CA SER A 75 -10.40 -6.54 11.57
C SER A 75 -10.44 -5.17 10.91
N LYS A 76 -9.28 -4.50 10.90
CA LYS A 76 -9.09 -3.21 10.24
C LYS A 76 -7.65 -3.03 9.80
N ILE A 77 -7.46 -2.25 8.71
CA ILE A 77 -6.15 -1.78 8.27
C ILE A 77 -5.82 -0.48 8.98
N TYR A 78 -4.59 -0.40 9.50
CA TYR A 78 -4.02 0.80 10.09
C TYR A 78 -2.71 1.14 9.40
N ASN A 79 -2.47 2.42 9.13
CA ASN A 79 -1.20 2.92 8.63
C ASN A 79 -0.32 3.29 9.83
N PHE A 80 0.82 2.62 9.96
CA PHE A 80 1.78 2.85 11.03
C PHE A 80 2.99 3.60 10.48
N PRO A 81 3.31 4.81 11.00
CA PRO A 81 4.40 5.61 10.51
C PRO A 81 5.75 4.90 10.65
N THR A 82 6.54 4.90 9.58
CA THR A 82 7.87 4.27 9.60
C THR A 82 8.85 4.99 10.52
N GLU A 83 8.62 6.28 10.80
CA GLU A 83 9.40 7.07 11.78
C GLU A 83 9.28 6.56 13.22
N ASP A 84 8.19 5.84 13.55
CA ASP A 84 7.96 5.23 14.86
C ASP A 84 8.58 3.83 14.99
N ILE A 85 9.19 3.30 13.93
CA ILE A 85 9.89 2.01 13.93
C ILE A 85 11.26 2.17 14.57
N LYS A 86 11.50 1.40 15.63
CA LYS A 86 12.79 1.39 16.32
C LYS A 86 13.80 0.56 15.56
N VAL A 87 14.81 1.18 14.99
CA VAL A 87 15.93 0.49 14.32
C VAL A 87 16.98 0.13 15.37
N LYS A 88 17.42 -1.13 15.37
CA LYS A 88 18.46 -1.67 16.27
C LYS A 88 19.59 -2.31 15.46
N GLY A 89 20.83 -2.17 15.94
CA GLY A 89 21.98 -2.82 15.33
C GLY A 89 22.50 -2.16 14.06
N LEU A 90 22.00 -0.96 13.69
CA LEU A 90 22.56 -0.21 12.56
C LEU A 90 23.97 0.29 12.91
N PRO A 91 25.02 -0.04 12.11
CA PRO A 91 26.37 0.47 12.32
C PRO A 91 26.46 2.00 12.18
N ASP A 92 27.33 2.65 12.98
CA ASP A 92 27.48 4.12 13.01
C ASP A 92 27.91 4.73 11.66
N ASN A 93 28.54 3.94 10.80
CA ASN A 93 28.98 4.37 9.46
C ASN A 93 27.89 4.23 8.39
N LEU A 94 26.71 3.70 8.74
CA LEU A 94 25.57 3.52 7.85
C LEU A 94 24.38 4.37 8.30
N GLN A 95 23.57 4.73 7.34
CA GLN A 95 22.27 5.37 7.55
C GLN A 95 21.18 4.57 6.81
N LEU A 96 20.00 4.53 7.40
CA LEU A 96 18.83 3.86 6.87
C LEU A 96 17.76 4.88 6.52
N ALA A 97 17.13 4.69 5.39
CA ALA A 97 15.91 5.40 4.99
C ALA A 97 14.82 4.37 4.64
N PHE A 98 13.61 4.57 5.12
CA PHE A 98 12.45 3.84 4.63
C PHE A 98 12.00 4.46 3.30
N GLU A 99 11.69 3.62 2.31
CA GLU A 99 11.23 4.07 0.98
C GLU A 99 9.71 4.45 1.01
N VAL A 100 9.00 4.09 2.09
CA VAL A 100 7.58 4.41 2.33
C VAL A 100 7.42 5.19 3.63
N ALA A 101 6.41 6.05 3.71
CA ALA A 101 6.13 6.84 4.92
C ALA A 101 5.43 6.02 6.00
N ASP A 102 4.60 5.06 5.59
CA ASP A 102 3.80 4.22 6.48
C ASP A 102 3.87 2.77 6.04
N VAL A 103 3.70 1.83 6.97
CA VAL A 103 3.45 0.41 6.70
C VAL A 103 2.03 0.06 7.10
N GLU A 104 1.38 -0.82 6.32
CA GLU A 104 0.03 -1.27 6.61
C GLU A 104 0.04 -2.39 7.64
N LEU A 105 -0.80 -2.26 8.68
CA LEU A 105 -1.02 -3.27 9.71
C LEU A 105 -2.47 -3.78 9.59
N LYS A 106 -2.66 -5.03 9.21
CA LYS A 106 -3.98 -5.69 9.25
C LYS A 106 -4.16 -6.29 10.64
N VAL A 107 -4.92 -5.60 11.48
CA VAL A 107 -5.13 -5.97 12.89
C VAL A 107 -6.53 -6.54 13.07
N GLN A 108 -6.64 -7.63 13.82
CA GLN A 108 -7.90 -8.22 14.26
C GLN A 108 -7.98 -8.23 15.78
N ALA A 109 -9.13 -7.84 16.33
CA ALA A 109 -9.46 -8.03 17.73
C ALA A 109 -9.98 -9.46 17.96
N GLU A 110 -9.54 -10.13 19.04
CA GLU A 110 -9.97 -11.49 19.38
C GLU A 110 -11.46 -11.57 19.74
N ASP A 111 -11.99 -10.49 20.35
CA ASP A 111 -13.40 -10.33 20.69
C ASP A 111 -14.22 -9.62 19.59
N GLY A 112 -13.59 -9.24 18.49
CA GLY A 112 -14.19 -8.51 17.39
C GLY A 112 -14.35 -7.01 17.61
N ASP A 113 -13.94 -6.46 18.76
CA ASP A 113 -14.06 -5.03 19.10
C ASP A 113 -12.71 -4.30 18.99
N LEU A 114 -12.57 -3.47 17.99
CA LEU A 114 -11.40 -2.61 17.77
C LEU A 114 -11.51 -1.21 18.39
N SER A 115 -12.58 -0.92 19.14
CA SER A 115 -12.81 0.42 19.70
C SER A 115 -11.73 0.86 20.70
N GLY A 116 -11.12 -0.10 21.40
CA GLY A 116 -10.02 0.12 22.34
C GLY A 116 -8.63 0.12 21.72
N PHE A 117 -8.50 -0.19 20.43
CA PHE A 117 -7.20 -0.27 19.79
C PHE A 117 -6.58 1.10 19.53
N ASN A 118 -5.31 1.26 19.91
CA ASN A 118 -4.58 2.50 19.74
C ASN A 118 -3.19 2.22 19.14
N LEU A 119 -2.87 2.87 18.01
CA LEU A 119 -1.56 2.78 17.35
C LEU A 119 -0.39 3.12 18.28
N LYS A 120 -0.59 4.02 19.24
CA LYS A 120 0.46 4.40 20.22
C LYS A 120 0.84 3.28 21.18
N SER A 121 0.03 2.24 21.30
CA SER A 121 0.34 1.07 22.12
C SER A 121 1.13 -0.01 21.40
N ILE A 122 1.41 0.18 20.10
CA ILE A 122 2.20 -0.72 19.27
C ILE A 122 3.69 -0.47 19.52
N SER A 123 4.48 -1.54 19.52
CA SER A 123 5.93 -1.46 19.41
C SER A 123 6.38 -2.11 18.11
N ALA A 124 7.00 -1.32 17.24
CA ALA A 124 7.60 -1.78 16.00
C ALA A 124 9.12 -1.76 16.10
N THR A 125 9.79 -2.82 15.68
CA THR A 125 11.26 -2.92 15.74
C THR A 125 11.79 -3.57 14.46
N LEU A 126 12.81 -2.94 13.89
CA LEU A 126 13.66 -3.49 12.84
C LEU A 126 15.03 -3.81 13.44
N SER A 127 15.48 -5.06 13.32
CA SER A 127 16.83 -5.47 13.75
C SER A 127 17.73 -5.58 12.53
N MET A 128 18.91 -4.96 12.63
CA MET A 128 19.86 -4.81 11.54
C MET A 128 21.19 -5.46 11.98
N ASP A 129 21.33 -6.77 11.69
CA ASP A 129 22.60 -7.48 11.95
C ASP A 129 23.28 -7.75 10.61
N ASP A 130 24.54 -7.31 10.45
CA ASP A 130 25.40 -7.59 9.29
C ASP A 130 24.89 -7.10 7.93
N TRP A 131 24.29 -5.90 7.88
CA TRP A 131 23.78 -5.32 6.63
C TRP A 131 24.81 -4.43 5.93
N GLU A 132 24.79 -4.46 4.60
CA GLU A 132 25.63 -3.63 3.73
C GLU A 132 24.78 -2.56 3.02
N GLU A 133 25.45 -1.68 2.23
CA GLU A 133 24.73 -0.72 1.37
C GLU A 133 23.85 -1.45 0.35
N GLY A 134 22.62 -0.96 0.17
CA GLY A 134 21.66 -1.54 -0.77
C GLY A 134 20.22 -1.17 -0.45
N SER A 135 19.31 -1.68 -1.27
CA SER A 135 17.87 -1.61 -1.04
C SER A 135 17.37 -3.01 -0.70
N TYR A 136 16.52 -3.10 0.31
CA TYR A 136 16.06 -4.36 0.86
C TYR A 136 14.59 -4.28 1.25
N GLU A 137 13.88 -5.39 1.12
CA GLU A 137 12.60 -5.61 1.77
C GLU A 137 12.86 -6.39 3.07
N VAL A 138 12.48 -5.81 4.19
CA VAL A 138 12.83 -6.32 5.52
C VAL A 138 11.60 -6.55 6.38
N PRO A 139 11.56 -7.63 7.18
CA PRO A 139 10.48 -7.88 8.11
C PRO A 139 10.55 -6.92 9.30
N ILE A 140 9.40 -6.33 9.66
CA ILE A 140 9.25 -5.49 10.83
C ILE A 140 8.60 -6.30 11.94
N LYS A 141 9.28 -6.42 13.07
CA LYS A 141 8.71 -7.07 14.26
C LYS A 141 7.71 -6.13 14.93
N ILE A 142 6.44 -6.47 14.84
CA ILE A 142 5.34 -5.76 15.49
C ILE A 142 4.94 -6.48 16.77
N SER A 143 4.80 -5.74 17.87
CA SER A 143 4.20 -6.22 19.11
C SER A 143 2.93 -5.44 19.37
N LEU A 144 1.80 -6.14 19.40
CA LEU A 144 0.48 -5.60 19.69
C LEU A 144 0.16 -5.78 21.17
N PRO A 145 -0.78 -4.98 21.72
CA PRO A 145 -1.37 -5.22 23.03
C PRO A 145 -2.13 -6.56 23.09
N ASP A 146 -2.38 -7.07 24.30
CA ASP A 146 -3.19 -8.27 24.50
C ASP A 146 -4.60 -8.10 23.91
N GLY A 147 -5.14 -9.17 23.33
CA GLY A 147 -6.45 -9.19 22.69
C GLY A 147 -6.44 -8.78 21.21
N TYR A 148 -5.26 -8.47 20.64
CA TYR A 148 -5.12 -8.12 19.23
C TYR A 148 -4.05 -8.97 18.55
N LYS A 149 -4.25 -9.27 17.27
CA LYS A 149 -3.28 -10.01 16.45
C LYS A 149 -3.12 -9.38 15.07
N LEU A 150 -1.94 -9.56 14.48
CA LEU A 150 -1.72 -9.31 13.06
C LEU A 150 -2.29 -10.46 12.23
N LEU A 151 -2.86 -10.12 11.09
CA LEU A 151 -3.35 -11.11 10.11
C LEU A 151 -2.26 -11.55 9.13
N GLU A 152 -1.21 -10.76 9.00
CA GLU A 152 -0.07 -11.02 8.11
C GLU A 152 1.22 -10.44 8.67
N ASP A 153 2.35 -10.93 8.18
CA ASP A 153 3.66 -10.37 8.48
C ASP A 153 3.80 -8.99 7.83
N VAL A 154 4.48 -8.08 8.52
CA VAL A 154 4.71 -6.71 8.05
C VAL A 154 6.13 -6.60 7.51
N THR A 155 6.27 -6.11 6.29
CA THR A 155 7.56 -5.81 5.67
C THR A 155 7.65 -4.33 5.32
N ALA A 156 8.87 -3.82 5.16
CA ALA A 156 9.13 -2.48 4.66
C ALA A 156 10.30 -2.47 3.69
N GLU A 157 10.18 -1.65 2.65
CA GLU A 157 11.30 -1.36 1.76
C GLU A 157 12.20 -0.31 2.40
N ILE A 158 13.50 -0.62 2.51
CA ILE A 158 14.51 0.26 3.09
C ILE A 158 15.68 0.44 2.13
N LYS A 159 16.36 1.57 2.29
CA LYS A 159 17.63 1.86 1.65
C LYS A 159 18.68 2.13 2.68
N ILE A 160 19.81 1.42 2.58
CA ILE A 160 21.00 1.60 3.42
C ILE A 160 22.07 2.27 2.58
N SER A 161 22.67 3.31 3.13
CA SER A 161 23.78 4.05 2.51
C SER A 161 24.83 4.43 3.55
N LYS A 162 26.06 4.71 3.10
CA LYS A 162 27.10 5.22 3.99
C LYS A 162 26.79 6.63 4.45
N VAL A 163 27.13 6.90 5.71
CA VAL A 163 27.11 8.28 6.22
C VAL A 163 28.19 9.07 5.49
N SER A 164 27.77 10.07 4.72
CA SER A 164 28.70 11.01 4.09
C SER A 164 29.27 11.93 5.17
N ASN A 165 30.52 11.72 5.59
CA ASN A 165 31.24 12.70 6.36
C ASN A 165 31.45 13.92 5.47
N VAL A 166 30.63 14.95 5.63
CA VAL A 166 30.94 16.29 5.12
C VAL A 166 32.08 16.79 5.97
N ASP A 167 33.30 16.60 5.46
CA ASP A 167 34.53 17.18 6.03
C ASP A 167 34.33 18.69 6.02
N SER A 168 34.05 19.28 7.18
CA SER A 168 34.03 20.72 7.38
C SER A 168 35.47 21.21 7.24
N GLY A 169 35.93 21.31 5.99
CA GLY A 169 37.17 21.93 5.62
C GLY A 169 37.18 23.38 6.09
N ASN A 170 37.76 23.57 7.27
CA ASN A 170 38.11 24.87 7.80
C ASN A 170 39.17 25.46 6.89
N SER A 171 38.82 26.41 6.05
CA SER A 171 39.78 27.25 5.32
C SER A 171 40.11 28.42 6.21
N GLN A 172 41.36 28.43 6.65
CA GLN A 172 42.05 29.62 7.17
C GLN A 172 42.24 30.67 6.05
#